data_d42baefb6abd061f7e7a22703942fd1d
#
_entry.id   d42baefb6abd061f7e7a22703942fd1d
#
_cell.length_a   1.000
_cell.length_b   1.000
_cell.length_c   1.000
_cell.angle_alpha   90.00
_cell.angle_beta   90.00
_cell.angle_gamma   90.00
#
_symmetry.space_group_name_H-M   'P 1'
#
loop_
_entity.id
_entity.type
_entity.pdbx_description
1 polymer ?
#
loop_
_entity_poly.entity_id
_entity_poly.type
_entity_poly.pdbx_seq_one_letter_code
_entity_poly.pdbx_strand_id
1 'polypeptide(L)'
;MSESFWKRAYRAVFRPSASHMTGRMISKMILTSLKLHPVALLAQFAGMTSLVATFWQSEVSRVFLLVWYAFGLAQIYFALRYVRYFWQDRDRVARIRIWVRRWTALAIAAGIIWGVAGPSLMLPLSGISQVVTVAVVVAVTFASWPVYSCWLPSLTGFTLLSLIPLMVTFAVQFGISEALMVLVMIVSCAFILYSGRKLNEMVLASILTDDKNRRLVERLKVEVNQSEKARRQAGHLSERRSRFFAAANHDIWQPLH
;
A
#
# COMPACT_ATOMS: atom_id res chain seq x y z
N MET A 1 -12.68 31.65 -13.09
CA MET A 1 -11.97 30.54 -13.77
C MET A 1 -11.27 29.56 -12.79
N SER A 2 -11.17 29.82 -11.49
CA SER A 2 -10.32 29.06 -10.58
C SER A 2 -10.99 27.90 -9.83
N GLU A 3 -12.26 28.02 -9.44
CA GLU A 3 -12.91 27.03 -8.57
C GLU A 3 -13.16 25.66 -9.23
N SER A 4 -13.42 25.64 -10.54
CA SER A 4 -13.67 24.38 -11.27
C SER A 4 -12.39 23.58 -11.56
N PHE A 5 -11.23 24.27 -11.69
CA PHE A 5 -9.94 23.60 -11.91
C PHE A 5 -9.45 22.93 -10.62
N TRP A 6 -9.48 23.65 -9.50
CA TRP A 6 -9.06 23.11 -8.20
C TRP A 6 -9.98 21.99 -7.70
N LYS A 7 -11.29 22.09 -7.93
CA LYS A 7 -12.24 21.01 -7.63
C LYS A 7 -12.03 19.79 -8.55
N ARG A 8 -11.58 19.98 -9.79
CA ARG A 8 -11.21 18.88 -10.69
C ARG A 8 -9.87 18.27 -10.31
N ALA A 9 -8.86 19.08 -10.01
CA ALA A 9 -7.56 18.62 -9.54
C ALA A 9 -7.69 17.89 -8.20
N TYR A 10 -8.43 18.43 -7.24
CA TYR A 10 -8.74 17.77 -5.98
C TYR A 10 -9.48 16.44 -6.20
N ARG A 11 -10.46 16.41 -7.08
CA ARG A 11 -11.17 15.19 -7.44
C ARG A 11 -10.30 14.20 -8.20
N ALA A 12 -9.37 14.64 -9.03
CA ALA A 12 -8.43 13.77 -9.73
C ALA A 12 -7.38 13.15 -8.81
N VAL A 13 -6.92 13.90 -7.80
CA VAL A 13 -5.89 13.46 -6.84
C VAL A 13 -6.52 12.75 -5.63
N PHE A 14 -7.66 13.22 -5.13
CA PHE A 14 -8.25 12.81 -3.86
C PHE A 14 -9.56 12.04 -3.96
N ARG A 15 -10.18 11.94 -5.15
CA ARG A 15 -11.25 10.95 -5.32
C ARG A 15 -10.59 9.58 -5.48
N PRO A 16 -10.58 8.80 -4.40
CA PRO A 16 -10.40 7.38 -4.60
C PRO A 16 -11.56 6.91 -5.48
N SER A 17 -11.35 5.88 -6.27
CA SER A 17 -12.43 5.00 -6.75
C SER A 17 -13.27 4.47 -5.58
N ALA A 18 -13.14 5.05 -4.41
CA ALA A 18 -13.65 4.62 -3.12
C ALA A 18 -15.17 4.69 -3.00
N SER A 19 -15.88 5.40 -3.87
CA SER A 19 -17.35 5.41 -3.86
C SER A 19 -17.95 4.03 -4.18
N HIS A 20 -17.19 3.12 -4.80
CA HIS A 20 -17.59 1.74 -5.12
C HIS A 20 -16.75 0.67 -4.42
N MET A 21 -15.81 1.05 -3.54
CA MET A 21 -14.96 0.09 -2.85
C MET A 21 -15.66 -0.50 -1.63
N THR A 22 -15.80 -1.81 -1.60
CA THR A 22 -16.28 -2.53 -0.42
C THR A 22 -15.24 -2.49 0.70
N GLY A 23 -15.68 -2.51 1.97
CA GLY A 23 -14.76 -2.55 3.12
C GLY A 23 -13.75 -3.71 3.04
N ARG A 24 -14.13 -4.83 2.40
CA ARG A 24 -13.23 -5.97 2.15
C ARG A 24 -12.09 -5.62 1.19
N MET A 25 -12.36 -4.85 0.13
CA MET A 25 -11.32 -4.43 -0.83
C MET A 25 -10.33 -3.48 -0.17
N ILE A 26 -10.82 -2.50 0.58
CA ILE A 26 -9.97 -1.56 1.33
C ILE A 26 -9.10 -2.32 2.34
N SER A 27 -9.67 -3.31 3.05
CA SER A 27 -8.91 -4.17 3.96
C SER A 27 -7.79 -4.93 3.26
N LYS A 28 -8.02 -5.47 2.05
CA LYS A 28 -6.98 -6.13 1.25
C LYS A 28 -5.87 -5.17 0.83
N MET A 29 -6.21 -3.93 0.44
CA MET A 29 -5.23 -2.89 0.09
C MET A 29 -4.34 -2.53 1.28
N ILE A 30 -4.92 -2.31 2.46
CA ILE A 30 -4.16 -2.07 3.69
C ILE A 30 -3.28 -3.28 4.03
N LEU A 31 -3.78 -4.51 3.91
CA LEU A 31 -2.98 -5.72 4.12
C LEU A 31 -1.76 -5.79 3.19
N THR A 32 -1.91 -5.43 1.92
CA THR A 32 -0.80 -5.36 0.97
C THR A 32 0.23 -4.30 1.40
N SER A 33 -0.23 -3.12 1.81
CA SER A 33 0.60 -2.07 2.38
C SER A 33 1.39 -2.56 3.60
N LEU A 34 0.73 -3.25 4.54
CA LEU A 34 1.34 -3.74 5.77
C LEU A 34 2.43 -4.80 5.53
N LYS A 35 2.33 -5.59 4.46
CA LYS A 35 3.38 -6.55 4.08
C LYS A 35 4.69 -5.86 3.66
N LEU A 36 4.58 -4.69 3.03
CA LEU A 36 5.74 -3.90 2.57
C LEU A 36 6.26 -2.96 3.66
N HIS A 37 5.46 -2.73 4.72
CA HIS A 37 5.75 -1.73 5.74
C HIS A 37 7.09 -1.90 6.48
N PRO A 38 7.57 -3.12 6.81
CA PRO A 38 8.87 -3.30 7.46
C PRO A 38 10.03 -2.69 6.68
N VAL A 39 9.98 -2.74 5.34
CA VAL A 39 11.02 -2.15 4.47
C VAL A 39 11.04 -0.63 4.59
N ALA A 40 9.86 0.01 4.60
CA ALA A 40 9.77 1.46 4.77
C ALA A 40 10.23 1.90 6.17
N LEU A 41 9.88 1.16 7.23
CA LEU A 41 10.32 1.45 8.59
C LEU A 41 11.84 1.31 8.74
N LEU A 42 12.43 0.28 8.11
CA LEU A 42 13.88 0.10 8.09
C LEU A 42 14.58 1.26 7.37
N ALA A 43 14.05 1.69 6.22
CA ALA A 43 14.58 2.83 5.48
C ALA A 43 14.49 4.13 6.28
N GLN A 44 13.36 4.36 6.97
CA GLN A 44 13.20 5.53 7.85
C GLN A 44 14.18 5.48 9.03
N PHE A 45 14.32 4.34 9.69
CA PHE A 45 15.28 4.16 10.77
C PHE A 45 16.72 4.40 10.31
N ALA A 46 17.13 3.76 9.20
CA ALA A 46 18.47 3.91 8.64
C ALA A 46 18.74 5.37 8.21
N GLY A 47 17.78 6.01 7.55
CA GLY A 47 17.88 7.41 7.14
C GLY A 47 18.04 8.36 8.32
N MET A 48 17.23 8.21 9.37
CA MET A 48 17.35 9.04 10.58
C MET A 48 18.70 8.82 11.28
N THR A 49 19.12 7.57 11.43
CA THR A 49 20.40 7.22 12.04
C THR A 49 21.57 7.80 11.24
N SER A 50 21.51 7.73 9.91
CA SER A 50 22.52 8.31 9.02
C SER A 50 22.62 9.83 9.19
N LEU A 51 21.48 10.55 9.23
CA LEU A 51 21.49 12.00 9.43
C LEU A 51 22.03 12.38 10.82
N VAL A 52 21.60 11.69 11.88
CA VAL A 52 22.12 11.94 13.22
C VAL A 52 23.63 11.69 13.28
N ALA A 53 24.12 10.58 12.71
CA ALA A 53 25.56 10.29 12.69
C ALA A 53 26.35 11.33 11.89
N THR A 54 25.84 11.76 10.72
CA THR A 54 26.49 12.76 9.88
C THR A 54 26.58 14.13 10.57
N PHE A 55 25.52 14.54 11.27
CA PHE A 55 25.42 15.88 11.86
C PHE A 55 25.78 15.95 13.35
N TRP A 56 26.22 14.84 13.95
CA TRP A 56 26.55 14.80 15.38
C TRP A 56 27.68 15.78 15.80
N GLN A 57 28.64 16.03 14.91
CA GLN A 57 29.78 16.92 15.14
C GLN A 57 29.65 18.26 14.39
N SER A 58 28.47 18.51 13.76
CA SER A 58 28.21 19.76 13.05
C SER A 58 27.68 20.86 13.99
N GLU A 59 27.41 22.03 13.43
CA GLU A 59 26.82 23.19 14.15
C GLU A 59 25.33 22.97 14.51
N VAL A 60 24.75 21.89 14.05
CA VAL A 60 23.34 21.53 14.37
C VAL A 60 23.22 21.18 15.86
N SER A 61 22.21 21.73 16.53
CA SER A 61 21.96 21.44 17.93
C SER A 61 21.78 19.94 18.19
N ARG A 62 22.63 19.36 19.03
CA ARG A 62 22.51 17.95 19.46
C ARG A 62 21.18 17.66 20.13
N VAL A 63 20.63 18.62 20.88
CA VAL A 63 19.32 18.49 21.52
C VAL A 63 18.24 18.34 20.44
N PHE A 64 18.29 19.16 19.39
CA PHE A 64 17.37 19.02 18.26
C PHE A 64 17.48 17.63 17.61
N LEU A 65 18.70 17.17 17.30
CA LEU A 65 18.92 15.86 16.68
C LEU A 65 18.34 14.72 17.54
N LEU A 66 18.58 14.74 18.86
CA LEU A 66 18.08 13.72 19.76
C LEU A 66 16.55 13.75 19.89
N VAL A 67 15.97 14.94 20.02
CA VAL A 67 14.50 15.11 20.11
C VAL A 67 13.84 14.66 18.82
N TRP A 68 14.35 15.10 17.66
CA TRP A 68 13.84 14.69 16.36
C TRP A 68 13.95 13.17 16.15
N TYR A 69 15.09 12.58 16.51
CA TYR A 69 15.30 11.12 16.44
C TYR A 69 14.34 10.37 17.35
N ALA A 70 14.11 10.85 18.57
CA ALA A 70 13.16 10.27 19.52
C ALA A 70 11.72 10.30 18.99
N PHE A 71 11.29 11.41 18.34
CA PHE A 71 9.99 11.47 17.67
C PHE A 71 9.89 10.47 16.52
N GLY A 72 10.94 10.30 15.74
CA GLY A 72 11.01 9.30 14.69
C GLY A 72 10.90 7.87 15.22
N LEU A 73 11.63 7.55 16.29
CA LEU A 73 11.52 6.23 16.95
C LEU A 73 10.13 6.00 17.53
N ALA A 74 9.53 7.02 18.13
CA ALA A 74 8.15 6.93 18.62
C ALA A 74 7.15 6.66 17.48
N GLN A 75 7.31 7.33 16.32
CA GLN A 75 6.49 7.09 15.14
C GLN A 75 6.65 5.66 14.64
N ILE A 76 7.88 5.12 14.56
CA ILE A 76 8.14 3.73 14.19
C ILE A 76 7.47 2.77 15.18
N TYR A 77 7.58 3.03 16.48
CA TYR A 77 6.93 2.24 17.51
C TYR A 77 5.40 2.21 17.35
N PHE A 78 4.76 3.37 17.15
CA PHE A 78 3.32 3.44 16.91
C PHE A 78 2.91 2.73 15.62
N ALA A 79 3.72 2.81 14.58
CA ALA A 79 3.48 2.09 13.35
C ALA A 79 3.54 0.55 13.53
N LEU A 80 4.50 0.05 14.29
CA LEU A 80 4.57 -1.38 14.65
C LEU A 80 3.38 -1.82 15.52
N ARG A 81 2.97 -0.97 16.50
CA ARG A 81 1.77 -1.20 17.30
C ARG A 81 0.51 -1.24 16.44
N TYR A 82 0.39 -0.33 15.45
CA TYR A 82 -0.70 -0.33 14.49
C TYR A 82 -0.80 -1.65 13.73
N VAL A 83 0.32 -2.15 13.18
CA VAL A 83 0.37 -3.44 12.47
C VAL A 83 -0.14 -4.56 13.38
N ARG A 84 0.39 -4.66 14.61
CA ARG A 84 -0.02 -5.69 15.57
C ARG A 84 -1.50 -5.65 15.88
N TYR A 85 -2.05 -4.46 16.20
CA TYR A 85 -3.47 -4.32 16.52
C TYR A 85 -4.38 -4.59 15.31
N PHE A 86 -3.98 -4.19 14.11
CA PHE A 86 -4.73 -4.49 12.90
C PHE A 86 -4.86 -5.99 12.66
N TRP A 87 -3.79 -6.77 12.91
CA TRP A 87 -3.84 -8.22 12.77
C TRP A 87 -4.70 -8.90 13.84
N GLN A 88 -4.75 -8.37 15.05
CA GLN A 88 -5.54 -8.88 16.15
C GLN A 88 -7.04 -8.56 16.05
N ASP A 89 -7.41 -7.51 15.31
CA ASP A 89 -8.80 -7.09 15.18
C ASP A 89 -9.58 -8.03 14.27
N ARG A 90 -10.47 -8.84 14.86
CA ARG A 90 -11.37 -9.75 14.12
C ARG A 90 -12.41 -9.00 13.29
N ASP A 91 -12.86 -7.82 13.75
CA ASP A 91 -13.88 -6.99 13.09
C ASP A 91 -13.29 -5.90 12.21
N ARG A 92 -12.02 -6.04 11.79
CA ARG A 92 -11.28 -5.03 11.01
C ARG A 92 -12.01 -4.57 9.75
N VAL A 93 -12.79 -5.46 9.09
CA VAL A 93 -13.56 -5.10 7.90
C VAL A 93 -14.71 -4.15 8.24
N ALA A 94 -15.42 -4.38 9.34
CA ALA A 94 -16.49 -3.49 9.80
C ALA A 94 -15.93 -2.13 10.26
N ARG A 95 -14.76 -2.14 10.91
CA ARG A 95 -14.07 -0.93 11.42
C ARG A 95 -13.04 -0.34 10.45
N ILE A 96 -13.08 -0.69 9.16
CA ILE A 96 -12.03 -0.34 8.19
C ILE A 96 -11.83 1.18 8.06
N ARG A 97 -12.87 1.99 8.19
CA ARG A 97 -12.76 3.46 8.15
C ARG A 97 -11.88 4.02 9.26
N ILE A 98 -11.93 3.43 10.46
CA ILE A 98 -11.09 3.84 11.60
C ILE A 98 -9.64 3.45 11.30
N TRP A 99 -9.41 2.24 10.81
CA TRP A 99 -8.09 1.74 10.46
C TRP A 99 -7.42 2.57 9.36
N VAL A 100 -8.16 2.92 8.32
CA VAL A 100 -7.66 3.78 7.24
C VAL A 100 -7.29 5.18 7.73
N ARG A 101 -8.12 5.79 8.61
CA ARG A 101 -7.80 7.10 9.20
C ARG A 101 -6.53 7.04 10.04
N ARG A 102 -6.36 6.01 10.87
CA ARG A 102 -5.13 5.80 11.65
C ARG A 102 -3.91 5.59 10.76
N TRP A 103 -4.07 4.82 9.69
CA TRP A 103 -3.01 4.62 8.69
C TRP A 103 -2.58 5.93 8.04
N THR A 104 -3.55 6.73 7.60
CA THR A 104 -3.27 8.05 7.01
C THR A 104 -2.62 8.99 8.02
N ALA A 105 -3.07 8.99 9.28
CA ALA A 105 -2.46 9.81 10.34
C ALA A 105 -1.00 9.42 10.61
N LEU A 106 -0.66 8.13 10.62
CA LEU A 106 0.72 7.66 10.75
C LEU A 106 1.60 8.09 9.57
N ALA A 107 1.07 8.04 8.35
CA ALA A 107 1.78 8.51 7.16
C ALA A 107 2.01 10.03 7.20
N ILE A 108 1.02 10.80 7.62
CA ILE A 108 1.13 12.26 7.80
C ILE A 108 2.16 12.58 8.89
N ALA A 109 2.12 11.90 10.04
CA ALA A 109 3.09 12.09 11.12
C ALA A 109 4.52 11.82 10.65
N ALA A 110 4.74 10.73 9.90
CA ALA A 110 6.03 10.44 9.29
C ALA A 110 6.45 11.56 8.32
N GLY A 111 5.55 12.04 7.47
CA GLY A 111 5.81 13.15 6.55
C GLY A 111 6.21 14.45 7.28
N ILE A 112 5.56 14.78 8.38
CA ILE A 112 5.89 15.94 9.21
C ILE A 112 7.29 15.78 9.82
N ILE A 113 7.61 14.61 10.40
CA ILE A 113 8.93 14.36 11.00
C ILE A 113 10.05 14.54 9.97
N TRP A 114 9.87 14.02 8.76
CA TRP A 114 10.84 14.19 7.67
C TRP A 114 10.84 15.61 7.10
N GLY A 115 9.69 16.28 7.04
CA GLY A 115 9.58 17.66 6.58
C GLY A 115 10.25 18.67 7.51
N VAL A 116 10.19 18.45 8.83
CA VAL A 116 10.86 19.31 9.82
C VAL A 116 12.38 19.14 9.76
N ALA A 117 12.88 17.93 9.45
CA ALA A 117 14.32 17.68 9.32
C ALA A 117 14.98 18.60 8.26
N GLY A 118 14.32 18.80 7.12
CA GLY A 118 14.85 19.61 6.04
C GLY A 118 15.28 21.00 6.49
N PRO A 119 14.35 21.91 6.84
CA PRO A 119 14.69 23.27 7.27
C PRO A 119 15.66 23.30 8.45
N SER A 120 15.44 22.43 9.45
CA SER A 120 16.21 22.47 10.69
C SER A 120 17.67 21.99 10.54
N LEU A 121 17.92 21.06 9.62
CA LEU A 121 19.27 20.56 9.34
C LEU A 121 20.00 21.39 8.27
N MET A 122 19.27 22.12 7.42
CA MET A 122 19.86 22.80 6.27
C MET A 122 20.20 24.27 6.52
N LEU A 123 19.38 24.98 7.30
CA LEU A 123 19.58 26.41 7.55
C LEU A 123 20.97 26.74 8.15
N PRO A 124 21.52 25.93 9.09
CA PRO A 124 22.84 26.18 9.63
C PRO A 124 24.00 25.63 8.76
N LEU A 125 23.69 24.91 7.68
CA LEU A 125 24.71 24.16 6.92
C LEU A 125 24.72 24.59 5.44
N SER A 126 25.85 24.34 4.77
CA SER A 126 26.05 24.62 3.36
C SER A 126 26.72 23.46 2.62
N GLY A 127 26.67 23.49 1.29
CA GLY A 127 27.40 22.55 0.43
C GLY A 127 26.99 21.09 0.60
N ILE A 128 27.97 20.20 0.85
CA ILE A 128 27.78 18.75 0.87
C ILE A 128 26.70 18.29 1.88
N SER A 129 26.61 18.95 3.03
CA SER A 129 25.66 18.61 4.09
C SER A 129 24.19 18.77 3.63
N GLN A 130 23.92 19.80 2.84
CA GLN A 130 22.61 20.01 2.23
C GLN A 130 22.28 18.90 1.22
N VAL A 131 23.25 18.53 0.37
CA VAL A 131 23.10 17.45 -0.61
C VAL A 131 22.79 16.13 0.08
N VAL A 132 23.53 15.81 1.16
CA VAL A 132 23.30 14.58 1.96
C VAL A 132 21.89 14.58 2.54
N THR A 133 21.42 15.69 3.10
CA THR A 133 20.06 15.78 3.67
C THR A 133 19.00 15.53 2.60
N VAL A 134 19.11 16.21 1.44
CA VAL A 134 18.17 16.00 0.31
C VAL A 134 18.19 14.54 -0.14
N ALA A 135 19.38 13.98 -0.37
CA ALA A 135 19.54 12.61 -0.84
C ALA A 135 18.88 11.61 0.13
N VAL A 136 19.06 11.76 1.44
CA VAL A 136 18.47 10.88 2.43
C VAL A 136 16.94 11.04 2.47
N VAL A 137 16.41 12.27 2.50
CA VAL A 137 14.95 12.50 2.53
C VAL A 137 14.28 11.96 1.26
N VAL A 138 14.88 12.21 0.08
CA VAL A 138 14.38 11.68 -1.19
C VAL A 138 14.46 10.15 -1.19
N ALA A 139 15.57 9.55 -0.77
CA ALA A 139 15.72 8.10 -0.70
C ALA A 139 14.69 7.43 0.22
N VAL A 140 14.44 8.00 1.40
CA VAL A 140 13.42 7.49 2.33
C VAL A 140 12.02 7.65 1.75
N THR A 141 11.76 8.75 1.04
CA THR A 141 10.47 8.96 0.38
C THR A 141 10.26 7.92 -0.73
N PHE A 142 11.30 7.63 -1.52
CA PHE A 142 11.29 6.56 -2.51
C PHE A 142 11.14 5.16 -1.89
N ALA A 143 11.79 4.86 -0.78
CA ALA A 143 11.64 3.58 -0.10
C ALA A 143 10.23 3.39 0.49
N SER A 144 9.54 4.48 0.84
CA SER A 144 8.23 4.47 1.49
C SER A 144 7.06 4.54 0.50
N TRP A 145 7.26 5.00 -0.76
CA TRP A 145 6.17 5.21 -1.71
C TRP A 145 5.37 3.94 -2.06
N PRO A 146 5.98 2.73 -2.20
CA PRO A 146 5.18 1.53 -2.52
C PRO A 146 4.22 1.17 -1.39
N VAL A 147 4.62 1.43 -0.15
CA VAL A 147 3.82 1.16 1.06
C VAL A 147 2.62 2.08 1.12
N TYR A 148 2.82 3.38 0.93
CA TYR A 148 1.74 4.36 1.02
C TYR A 148 0.87 4.43 -0.24
N SER A 149 1.36 3.97 -1.40
CA SER A 149 0.61 3.98 -2.66
C SER A 149 -0.63 3.08 -2.67
N CYS A 150 -0.69 2.08 -1.81
CA CYS A 150 -1.91 1.29 -1.63
C CYS A 150 -3.10 2.14 -1.15
N TRP A 151 -2.86 3.32 -0.54
CA TRP A 151 -3.87 4.28 -0.13
C TRP A 151 -3.42 5.70 -0.45
N LEU A 152 -3.93 6.26 -1.54
CA LEU A 152 -3.47 7.55 -2.09
C LEU A 152 -3.44 8.73 -1.11
N PRO A 153 -4.41 8.93 -0.18
CA PRO A 153 -4.29 9.99 0.81
C PRO A 153 -3.08 9.87 1.74
N SER A 154 -2.63 8.64 2.05
CA SER A 154 -1.40 8.42 2.82
C SER A 154 -0.16 8.76 2.01
N LEU A 155 -0.13 8.37 0.73
CA LEU A 155 0.97 8.69 -0.18
C LEU A 155 1.12 10.20 -0.36
N THR A 156 0.03 10.89 -0.71
CA THR A 156 0.06 12.34 -0.93
C THR A 156 0.44 13.09 0.32
N GLY A 157 -0.15 12.75 1.47
CA GLY A 157 0.16 13.37 2.76
C GLY A 157 1.63 13.18 3.14
N PHE A 158 2.15 11.96 3.08
CA PHE A 158 3.55 11.68 3.37
C PHE A 158 4.50 12.44 2.42
N THR A 159 4.30 12.29 1.11
CA THR A 159 5.21 12.86 0.09
C THR A 159 5.24 14.40 0.13
N LEU A 160 4.07 15.05 0.21
CA LEU A 160 4.01 16.50 0.22
C LEU A 160 4.58 17.08 1.50
N LEU A 161 4.25 16.49 2.66
CA LEU A 161 4.74 16.98 3.95
C LEU A 161 6.24 16.73 4.16
N SER A 162 6.82 15.71 3.54
CA SER A 162 8.26 15.47 3.61
C SER A 162 9.07 16.35 2.63
N LEU A 163 8.56 16.63 1.43
CA LEU A 163 9.33 17.31 0.39
C LEU A 163 9.06 18.82 0.29
N ILE A 164 7.82 19.31 0.53
CA ILE A 164 7.51 20.74 0.39
C ILE A 164 8.32 21.62 1.33
N PRO A 165 8.47 21.32 2.65
CA PRO A 165 9.28 22.16 3.52
C PRO A 165 10.73 22.26 3.05
N LEU A 166 11.26 21.16 2.53
CA LEU A 166 12.60 21.10 1.97
C LEU A 166 12.73 21.97 0.70
N MET A 167 11.75 21.86 -0.22
CA MET A 167 11.71 22.70 -1.43
C MET A 167 11.65 24.20 -1.08
N VAL A 168 10.82 24.56 -0.09
CA VAL A 168 10.68 25.96 0.34
C VAL A 168 12.00 26.46 0.93
N THR A 169 12.69 25.66 1.72
CA THR A 169 14.00 26.03 2.30
C THR A 169 15.02 26.35 1.22
N PHE A 170 15.12 25.55 0.17
CA PHE A 170 16.03 25.80 -0.94
C PHE A 170 15.57 26.98 -1.80
N ALA A 171 14.28 27.13 -2.06
CA ALA A 171 13.77 28.23 -2.86
C ALA A 171 14.05 29.62 -2.23
N VAL A 172 14.19 29.70 -0.90
CA VAL A 172 14.52 30.93 -0.19
C VAL A 172 16.02 31.28 -0.27
N GLN A 173 16.89 30.30 -0.55
CA GLN A 173 18.36 30.50 -0.59
C GLN A 173 18.89 31.10 -1.91
N PHE A 174 18.09 31.16 -2.97
CA PHE A 174 18.32 31.87 -4.24
C PHE A 174 19.65 31.63 -4.97
N GLY A 175 20.19 30.39 -4.94
CA GLY A 175 21.36 30.01 -5.73
C GLY A 175 21.01 29.13 -6.94
N ILE A 176 21.94 28.97 -7.89
CA ILE A 176 21.78 28.08 -9.04
C ILE A 176 21.77 26.61 -8.59
N SER A 177 22.63 26.26 -7.65
CA SER A 177 22.71 24.92 -7.04
C SER A 177 21.40 24.58 -6.33
N GLU A 178 20.84 25.52 -5.60
CA GLU A 178 19.57 25.40 -4.88
C GLU A 178 18.40 25.24 -5.84
N ALA A 179 18.38 25.98 -6.95
CA ALA A 179 17.38 25.84 -7.99
C ALA A 179 17.39 24.45 -8.63
N LEU A 180 18.58 23.88 -8.89
CA LEU A 180 18.71 22.52 -9.39
C LEU A 180 18.20 21.49 -8.38
N MET A 181 18.46 21.67 -7.09
CA MET A 181 17.95 20.79 -6.03
C MET A 181 16.42 20.84 -5.94
N VAL A 182 15.83 22.03 -6.02
CA VAL A 182 14.37 22.20 -6.07
C VAL A 182 13.78 21.49 -7.30
N LEU A 183 14.41 21.61 -8.48
CA LEU A 183 13.97 20.92 -9.68
C LEU A 183 13.98 19.39 -9.49
N VAL A 184 15.06 18.82 -8.94
CA VAL A 184 15.16 17.39 -8.64
C VAL A 184 14.05 16.94 -7.68
N MET A 185 13.75 17.73 -6.66
CA MET A 185 12.68 17.41 -5.72
C MET A 185 11.30 17.50 -6.34
N ILE A 186 11.04 18.50 -7.22
CA ILE A 186 9.79 18.63 -7.98
C ILE A 186 9.60 17.39 -8.87
N VAL A 187 10.63 17.01 -9.63
CA VAL A 187 10.59 15.84 -10.50
C VAL A 187 10.37 14.56 -9.68
N SER A 188 11.07 14.41 -8.55
CA SER A 188 10.90 13.27 -7.64
C SER A 188 9.49 13.22 -7.07
N CYS A 189 8.94 14.35 -6.62
CA CYS A 189 7.58 14.45 -6.11
C CYS A 189 6.55 14.05 -7.18
N ALA A 190 6.66 14.61 -8.38
CA ALA A 190 5.78 14.30 -9.50
C ALA A 190 5.87 12.80 -9.88
N PHE A 191 7.07 12.25 -9.94
CA PHE A 191 7.29 10.83 -10.22
C PHE A 191 6.66 9.93 -9.16
N ILE A 192 6.87 10.22 -7.87
CA ILE A 192 6.32 9.43 -6.76
C ILE A 192 4.79 9.45 -6.79
N LEU A 193 4.18 10.63 -6.99
CA LEU A 193 2.72 10.75 -7.04
C LEU A 193 2.13 10.05 -8.26
N TYR A 194 2.76 10.18 -9.42
CA TYR A 194 2.32 9.53 -10.65
C TYR A 194 2.48 8.00 -10.57
N SER A 195 3.67 7.52 -10.23
CA SER A 195 3.95 6.09 -10.12
C SER A 195 3.17 5.43 -9.00
N GLY A 196 2.98 6.13 -7.87
CA GLY A 196 2.16 5.65 -6.76
C GLY A 196 0.69 5.50 -7.15
N ARG A 197 0.16 6.43 -7.95
CA ARG A 197 -1.19 6.28 -8.51
C ARG A 197 -1.29 5.06 -9.42
N LYS A 198 -0.32 4.85 -10.30
CA LYS A 198 -0.25 3.67 -11.17
C LYS A 198 -0.17 2.37 -10.38
N LEU A 199 0.66 2.35 -9.35
CA LEU A 199 0.75 1.18 -8.47
C LEU A 199 -0.57 0.92 -7.73
N ASN A 200 -1.26 1.97 -7.27
CA ASN A 200 -2.59 1.84 -6.66
C ASN A 200 -3.61 1.21 -7.61
N GLU A 201 -3.65 1.67 -8.87
CA GLU A 201 -4.50 1.11 -9.93
C GLU A 201 -4.18 -0.38 -10.18
N MET A 202 -2.89 -0.74 -10.25
CA MET A 202 -2.45 -2.13 -10.44
C MET A 202 -2.81 -3.04 -9.27
N VAL A 203 -2.61 -2.57 -8.03
CA VAL A 203 -2.98 -3.32 -6.83
C VAL A 203 -4.50 -3.55 -6.79
N LEU A 204 -5.28 -2.52 -7.10
CA LEU A 204 -6.74 -2.64 -7.17
C LEU A 204 -7.19 -3.63 -8.24
N ALA A 205 -6.61 -3.56 -9.44
CA ALA A 205 -6.90 -4.50 -10.53
C ALA A 205 -6.55 -5.94 -10.15
N SER A 206 -5.41 -6.15 -9.50
CA SER A 206 -4.99 -7.47 -8.99
C SER A 206 -5.98 -8.04 -7.97
N ILE A 207 -6.44 -7.21 -7.01
CA ILE A 207 -7.44 -7.62 -6.01
C ILE A 207 -8.77 -8.03 -6.68
N LEU A 208 -9.22 -7.26 -7.68
CA LEU A 208 -10.45 -7.55 -8.42
C LEU A 208 -10.35 -8.84 -9.23
N THR A 209 -9.20 -9.07 -9.84
CA THR A 209 -8.92 -10.30 -10.61
C THR A 209 -8.87 -11.53 -9.70
N ASP A 210 -8.21 -11.42 -8.53
CA ASP A 210 -8.19 -12.50 -7.53
C ASP A 210 -9.61 -12.86 -7.05
N ASP A 211 -10.46 -11.87 -6.78
CA ASP A 211 -11.83 -12.11 -6.36
C ASP A 211 -12.68 -12.77 -7.48
N LYS A 212 -12.47 -12.38 -8.75
CA LYS A 212 -13.09 -13.03 -9.90
C LYS A 212 -12.65 -14.48 -10.04
N ASN A 213 -11.34 -14.72 -9.97
CA ASN A 213 -10.77 -16.07 -10.08
C ASN A 213 -11.29 -16.98 -8.98
N ARG A 214 -11.35 -16.52 -7.74
CA ARG A 214 -11.94 -17.31 -6.62
C ARG A 214 -13.40 -17.72 -6.89
N ARG A 215 -14.22 -16.79 -7.37
CA ARG A 215 -15.63 -17.08 -7.73
C ARG A 215 -15.72 -18.08 -8.88
N LEU A 216 -14.84 -17.99 -9.88
CA LEU A 216 -14.79 -18.96 -10.99
C LEU A 216 -14.40 -20.35 -10.49
N VAL A 217 -13.38 -20.45 -9.65
CA VAL A 217 -12.97 -21.73 -9.03
C VAL A 217 -14.10 -22.34 -8.19
N GLU A 218 -14.82 -21.55 -7.43
CA GLU A 218 -15.98 -22.04 -6.65
C GLU A 218 -17.08 -22.56 -7.57
N ARG A 219 -17.42 -21.85 -8.65
CA ARG A 219 -18.40 -22.31 -9.65
C ARG A 219 -17.96 -23.61 -10.31
N LEU A 220 -16.72 -23.69 -10.77
CA LEU A 220 -16.16 -24.91 -11.37
C LEU A 220 -16.24 -26.10 -10.42
N LYS A 221 -15.94 -25.93 -9.13
CA LYS A 221 -16.09 -26.99 -8.13
C LYS A 221 -17.52 -27.49 -8.02
N VAL A 222 -18.50 -26.59 -8.04
CA VAL A 222 -19.92 -26.95 -8.00
C VAL A 222 -20.31 -27.74 -9.26
N GLU A 223 -19.91 -27.28 -10.45
CA GLU A 223 -20.20 -27.94 -11.73
C GLU A 223 -19.56 -29.32 -11.82
N VAL A 224 -18.29 -29.45 -11.41
CA VAL A 224 -17.60 -30.76 -11.37
C VAL A 224 -18.34 -31.72 -10.43
N ASN A 225 -18.70 -31.29 -9.21
CA ASN A 225 -19.46 -32.12 -8.28
C ASN A 225 -20.82 -32.54 -8.83
N GLN A 226 -21.52 -31.65 -9.56
CA GLN A 226 -22.81 -31.98 -10.20
C GLN A 226 -22.59 -32.98 -11.34
N SER A 227 -21.60 -32.80 -12.17
CA SER A 227 -21.26 -33.71 -13.27
C SER A 227 -20.87 -35.09 -12.74
N GLU A 228 -20.09 -35.18 -11.68
CA GLU A 228 -19.74 -36.45 -11.05
C GLU A 228 -20.97 -37.19 -10.48
N LYS A 229 -21.86 -36.45 -9.83
CA LYS A 229 -23.14 -37.03 -9.35
C LYS A 229 -23.98 -37.56 -10.50
N ALA A 230 -24.15 -36.79 -11.58
CA ALA A 230 -24.88 -37.23 -12.77
C ALA A 230 -24.24 -38.46 -13.41
N ARG A 231 -22.91 -38.50 -13.51
CA ARG A 231 -22.18 -39.67 -14.03
C ARG A 231 -22.39 -40.92 -13.18
N ARG A 232 -22.33 -40.81 -11.86
CA ARG A 232 -22.61 -41.94 -10.94
C ARG A 232 -24.04 -42.43 -11.10
N GLN A 233 -25.02 -41.54 -11.18
CA GLN A 233 -26.42 -41.91 -11.39
C GLN A 233 -26.62 -42.61 -12.74
N ALA A 234 -26.02 -42.09 -13.83
CA ALA A 234 -26.04 -42.76 -15.13
C ALA A 234 -25.39 -44.16 -15.10
N GLY A 235 -24.26 -44.29 -14.38
CA GLY A 235 -23.63 -45.59 -14.16
C GLY A 235 -24.54 -46.61 -13.46
N HIS A 236 -25.17 -46.21 -12.35
CA HIS A 236 -26.12 -47.06 -11.63
C HIS A 236 -27.35 -47.43 -12.48
N LEU A 237 -27.87 -46.52 -13.28
CA LEU A 237 -28.98 -46.83 -14.21
C LEU A 237 -28.55 -47.81 -15.30
N SER A 238 -27.34 -47.65 -15.84
CA SER A 238 -26.79 -48.59 -16.83
C SER A 238 -26.60 -50.00 -16.26
N GLU A 239 -26.04 -50.10 -15.04
CA GLU A 239 -25.91 -51.39 -14.34
C GLU A 239 -27.25 -52.05 -14.09
N ARG A 240 -28.28 -51.29 -13.61
CA ARG A 240 -29.63 -51.84 -13.38
C ARG A 240 -30.23 -52.34 -14.70
N ARG A 241 -30.07 -51.60 -15.79
CA ARG A 241 -30.55 -51.97 -17.12
C ARG A 241 -29.85 -53.26 -17.61
N SER A 242 -28.53 -53.36 -17.47
CA SER A 242 -27.78 -54.59 -17.82
C SER A 242 -28.21 -55.80 -17.03
N ARG A 243 -28.43 -55.68 -15.71
CA ARG A 243 -28.95 -56.77 -14.86
C ARG A 243 -30.34 -57.17 -15.27
N PHE A 244 -31.23 -56.19 -15.60
CA PHE A 244 -32.57 -56.51 -16.06
C PHE A 244 -32.56 -57.30 -17.38
N PHE A 245 -31.75 -56.89 -18.36
CA PHE A 245 -31.62 -57.63 -19.62
C PHE A 245 -31.00 -59.03 -19.44
N ALA A 246 -30.03 -59.19 -18.52
CA ALA A 246 -29.47 -60.47 -18.21
C ALA A 246 -30.48 -61.44 -17.58
N ALA A 247 -31.30 -60.94 -16.64
CA ALA A 247 -32.40 -61.72 -16.03
C ALA A 247 -33.48 -62.08 -17.06
N ALA A 248 -33.94 -61.11 -17.88
CA ALA A 248 -34.93 -61.35 -18.92
C ALA A 248 -34.46 -62.39 -19.97
N ASN A 249 -33.19 -62.30 -20.40
CA ASN A 249 -32.63 -63.34 -21.26
C ASN A 249 -32.58 -64.72 -20.61
N HIS A 250 -32.22 -64.81 -19.35
CA HIS A 250 -32.21 -66.08 -18.62
C HIS A 250 -33.60 -66.72 -18.57
N ASP A 251 -34.63 -65.95 -18.24
CA ASP A 251 -36.02 -66.40 -18.12
C ASP A 251 -36.65 -66.82 -19.45
N ILE A 252 -36.19 -66.17 -20.59
CA ILE A 252 -36.68 -66.52 -21.93
C ILE A 252 -36.03 -67.88 -22.41
N TRP A 253 -34.81 -68.17 -22.04
CA TRP A 253 -34.11 -69.37 -22.53
C TRP A 253 -34.33 -70.60 -21.66
N GLN A 254 -34.79 -70.45 -20.41
CA GLN A 254 -35.08 -71.61 -19.52
C GLN A 254 -36.19 -72.58 -20.01
N PRO A 255 -37.29 -72.14 -20.66
CA PRO A 255 -38.32 -73.06 -21.11
C PRO A 255 -37.99 -73.83 -22.40
N LEU A 256 -36.84 -73.63 -23.03
CA LEU A 256 -36.43 -74.23 -24.31
C LEU A 256 -35.53 -75.43 -24.14
N HIS A 257 -35.28 -75.88 -22.90
CA HIS A 257 -34.57 -77.08 -22.52
C HIS A 257 -35.51 -77.99 -21.66
#